data_8da7bcdaaef3a0942c339fa4c4a8eece
#
_entry.id   8da7bcdaaef3a0942c339fa4c4a8eece
#
_cell.length_a   1.000
_cell.length_b   1.000
_cell.length_c   1.000
_cell.angle_alpha   90.00
_cell.angle_beta   90.00
_cell.angle_gamma   90.00
#
_symmetry.space_group_name_H-M   'P 1'
#
loop_
_entity.id
_entity.type
_entity.pdbx_description
1 polymer ?
#
loop_
_entity_poly.entity_id
_entity_poly.type
_entity_poly.pdbx_seq_one_letter_code
_entity_poly.pdbx_strand_id
1 'polypeptide(L)'
;AAKEALDNGDTFYAPNAGIPKLRKAIADYMNDLYQTEITFEQITVSVSAMNAIMIAAQAFVQQDSKIVVLLPSWPNIPAVQKIMGARVEGVPIQMKDGKWKLDLDQLFDACGSDTSVIVINSPNNPSGWTMSTEEQREVLDFARKKGIWIVSDEVYARLSFQHNHAP
;
A
#
# COMPACT_ATOMS: atom_id res chain seq x y z
N ALA A 1 1.48 4.47 -27.93
CA ALA A 1 2.51 4.71 -26.89
C ALA A 1 3.65 3.67 -26.98
N ALA A 2 3.46 2.33 -26.65
CA ALA A 2 4.57 1.37 -26.59
C ALA A 2 5.27 1.18 -27.96
N LYS A 3 4.50 1.03 -29.06
CA LYS A 3 5.06 0.96 -30.41
C LYS A 3 5.85 2.23 -30.78
N GLU A 4 5.30 3.38 -30.49
CA GLU A 4 5.94 4.68 -30.71
C GLU A 4 7.26 4.82 -29.92
N ALA A 5 7.29 4.38 -28.65
CA ALA A 5 8.51 4.36 -27.84
C ALA A 5 9.60 3.48 -28.47
N LEU A 6 9.22 2.28 -28.97
CA LEU A 6 10.14 1.39 -29.69
C LEU A 6 10.66 2.05 -30.97
N ASP A 7 9.77 2.66 -31.76
CA ASP A 7 10.13 3.33 -33.02
C ASP A 7 11.06 4.53 -32.77
N ASN A 8 10.90 5.21 -31.62
CA ASN A 8 11.76 6.32 -31.16
C ASN A 8 13.09 5.86 -30.52
N GLY A 9 13.32 4.56 -30.37
CA GLY A 9 14.52 4.02 -29.77
C GLY A 9 14.59 4.10 -28.23
N ASP A 10 13.43 4.23 -27.54
CA ASP A 10 13.33 4.24 -26.06
C ASP A 10 13.54 2.82 -25.49
N THR A 11 14.68 2.19 -25.84
CA THR A 11 15.02 0.81 -25.50
C THR A 11 16.28 0.70 -24.63
N PHE A 12 16.83 1.82 -24.19
CA PHE A 12 18.02 1.88 -23.36
C PHE A 12 17.70 1.82 -21.87
N TYR A 13 18.75 1.82 -21.04
CA TYR A 13 18.63 1.87 -19.59
C TYR A 13 17.92 3.15 -19.13
N ALA A 14 16.94 2.97 -18.26
CA ALA A 14 16.31 4.06 -17.54
C ALA A 14 16.99 4.27 -16.17
N PRO A 15 16.86 5.45 -15.54
CA PRO A 15 17.26 5.64 -14.16
C PRO A 15 16.56 4.62 -13.23
N ASN A 16 17.26 4.16 -12.17
CA ASN A 16 16.78 3.11 -11.27
C ASN A 16 15.40 3.40 -10.65
N ALA A 17 15.13 4.67 -10.34
CA ALA A 17 13.83 5.08 -9.79
C ALA A 17 12.74 5.30 -10.86
N GLY A 18 13.05 5.09 -12.15
CA GLY A 18 12.17 5.35 -13.29
C GLY A 18 12.45 6.67 -13.98
N ILE A 19 11.91 6.84 -15.19
CA ILE A 19 12.15 8.03 -16.01
C ILE A 19 11.54 9.28 -15.36
N PRO A 20 12.26 10.42 -15.30
CA PRO A 20 11.81 11.63 -14.60
C PRO A 20 10.44 12.13 -15.05
N LYS A 21 10.14 12.07 -16.35
CA LYS A 21 8.84 12.48 -16.90
C LYS A 21 7.67 11.70 -16.29
N LEU A 22 7.80 10.37 -16.13
CA LEU A 22 6.76 9.54 -15.52
C LEU A 22 6.65 9.81 -14.02
N ARG A 23 7.79 9.89 -13.32
CA ARG A 23 7.82 10.19 -11.88
C ARG A 23 7.15 11.53 -11.56
N LYS A 24 7.45 12.57 -12.38
CA LYS A 24 6.79 13.87 -12.26
C LYS A 24 5.28 13.76 -12.50
N ALA A 25 4.85 13.07 -13.55
CA ALA A 25 3.44 12.90 -13.84
C ALA A 25 2.68 12.15 -12.71
N ILE A 26 3.34 11.18 -12.06
CA ILE A 26 2.77 10.49 -10.89
C ILE A 26 2.65 11.45 -9.70
N ALA A 27 3.69 12.24 -9.41
CA ALA A 27 3.66 13.22 -8.33
C ALA A 27 2.56 14.26 -8.56
N ASP A 28 2.49 14.85 -9.75
CA ASP A 28 1.45 15.81 -10.12
C ASP A 28 0.04 15.20 -9.96
N TYR A 29 -0.17 13.95 -10.44
CA TYR A 29 -1.43 13.23 -10.29
C TYR A 29 -1.82 13.00 -8.82
N MET A 30 -0.88 12.57 -7.98
CA MET A 30 -1.13 12.35 -6.55
C MET A 30 -1.45 13.67 -5.83
N ASN A 31 -0.72 14.74 -6.15
CA ASN A 31 -0.96 16.06 -5.58
C ASN A 31 -2.34 16.61 -5.96
N ASP A 32 -2.75 16.45 -7.22
CA ASP A 32 -4.07 16.86 -7.67
C ASP A 32 -5.19 16.05 -7.01
N LEU A 33 -4.97 14.72 -6.82
CA LEU A 33 -5.99 13.82 -6.32
C LEU A 33 -6.18 13.94 -4.80
N TYR A 34 -5.07 14.01 -4.05
CA TYR A 34 -5.07 13.92 -2.59
C TYR A 34 -4.68 15.24 -1.90
N GLN A 35 -4.46 16.32 -2.67
CA GLN A 35 -4.04 17.62 -2.15
C GLN A 35 -2.77 17.54 -1.29
N THR A 36 -1.78 16.79 -1.80
CA THR A 36 -0.47 16.59 -1.18
C THR A 36 0.60 17.46 -1.82
N GLU A 37 1.80 17.46 -1.27
CA GLU A 37 2.97 18.15 -1.79
C GLU A 37 4.12 17.16 -2.08
N ILE A 38 3.79 16.04 -2.73
CA ILE A 38 4.78 15.01 -3.10
C ILE A 38 5.64 15.52 -4.24
N THR A 39 6.96 15.36 -4.11
CA THR A 39 7.90 15.66 -5.19
C THR A 39 8.27 14.40 -5.97
N PHE A 40 8.78 14.56 -7.19
CA PHE A 40 9.10 13.40 -8.03
C PHE A 40 10.25 12.55 -7.45
N GLU A 41 11.08 13.11 -6.58
CA GLU A 41 12.15 12.39 -5.87
C GLU A 41 11.59 11.32 -4.92
N GLN A 42 10.36 11.51 -4.44
CA GLN A 42 9.65 10.56 -3.57
C GLN A 42 8.97 9.43 -4.35
N ILE A 43 9.02 9.46 -5.69
CA ILE A 43 8.41 8.46 -6.54
C ILE A 43 9.45 7.46 -7.04
N THR A 44 9.19 6.18 -6.86
CA THR A 44 9.93 5.08 -7.49
C THR A 44 8.97 4.27 -8.35
N VAL A 45 9.31 4.10 -9.62
CA VAL A 45 8.52 3.31 -10.57
C VAL A 45 8.98 1.86 -10.52
N SER A 46 8.03 0.94 -10.44
CA SER A 46 8.28 -0.50 -10.52
C SER A 46 7.53 -1.11 -11.71
N VAL A 47 7.93 -2.31 -12.12
CA VAL A 47 7.31 -3.01 -13.26
C VAL A 47 5.91 -3.55 -12.95
N SER A 48 5.56 -3.66 -11.67
CA SER A 48 4.24 -4.11 -11.20
C SER A 48 4.03 -3.76 -9.73
N ALA A 49 2.76 -3.78 -9.28
CA ALA A 49 2.41 -3.64 -7.86
C ALA A 49 3.08 -4.72 -7.00
N MET A 50 3.16 -5.97 -7.50
CA MET A 50 3.91 -7.04 -6.80
C MET A 50 5.37 -6.70 -6.57
N ASN A 51 6.04 -6.14 -7.59
CA ASN A 51 7.43 -5.72 -7.46
C ASN A 51 7.55 -4.55 -6.46
N ALA A 52 6.60 -3.60 -6.48
CA ALA A 52 6.56 -2.51 -5.49
C ALA A 52 6.41 -3.03 -4.06
N ILE A 53 5.49 -3.99 -3.81
CA ILE A 53 5.29 -4.62 -2.50
C ILE A 53 6.57 -5.35 -2.05
N MET A 54 7.24 -6.06 -2.97
CA MET A 54 8.52 -6.73 -2.67
C MET A 54 9.61 -5.72 -2.30
N ILE A 55 9.75 -4.62 -3.04
CA ILE A 55 10.73 -3.56 -2.75
C ILE A 55 10.43 -2.93 -1.38
N ALA A 56 9.16 -2.64 -1.09
CA ALA A 56 8.76 -2.12 0.22
C ALA A 56 9.08 -3.11 1.34
N ALA A 57 8.78 -4.40 1.13
CA ALA A 57 9.12 -5.43 2.10
C ALA A 57 10.64 -5.53 2.34
N GLN A 58 11.46 -5.47 1.29
CA GLN A 58 12.93 -5.44 1.41
C GLN A 58 13.44 -4.22 2.18
N ALA A 59 12.74 -3.09 2.11
CA ALA A 59 13.13 -1.87 2.81
C ALA A 59 12.74 -1.86 4.29
N PHE A 60 11.58 -2.45 4.65
CA PHE A 60 10.99 -2.28 5.99
C PHE A 60 10.92 -3.56 6.82
N VAL A 61 11.04 -4.75 6.20
CA VAL A 61 10.96 -6.03 6.90
C VAL A 61 12.35 -6.51 7.28
N GLN A 62 12.52 -6.83 8.55
CA GLN A 62 13.70 -7.53 9.07
C GLN A 62 13.33 -8.95 9.45
N GLN A 63 14.33 -9.83 9.51
CA GLN A 63 14.16 -11.20 9.99
C GLN A 63 13.46 -11.18 11.36
N ASP A 64 12.43 -12.02 11.51
CA ASP A 64 11.62 -12.18 12.72
C ASP A 64 10.82 -10.94 13.18
N SER A 65 10.81 -9.84 12.41
CA SER A 65 9.94 -8.71 12.70
C SER A 65 8.46 -9.09 12.54
N LYS A 66 7.60 -8.49 13.34
CA LYS A 66 6.15 -8.69 13.23
C LYS A 66 5.55 -7.74 12.22
N ILE A 67 4.78 -8.29 11.29
CA ILE A 67 4.01 -7.55 10.29
C ILE A 67 2.53 -7.85 10.49
N VAL A 68 1.71 -6.81 10.63
CA VAL A 68 0.26 -6.95 10.73
C VAL A 68 -0.39 -6.74 9.37
N VAL A 69 -1.27 -7.64 8.95
CA VAL A 69 -1.95 -7.61 7.64
C VAL A 69 -3.44 -7.76 7.85
N LEU A 70 -4.24 -6.91 7.20
CA LEU A 70 -5.70 -7.04 7.21
C LEU A 70 -6.14 -8.22 6.33
N LEU A 71 -7.08 -9.04 6.83
CA LEU A 71 -7.58 -10.24 6.14
C LEU A 71 -9.12 -10.19 6.00
N PRO A 72 -9.70 -10.76 4.92
CA PRO A 72 -9.01 -11.40 3.79
C PRO A 72 -8.23 -10.38 2.96
N SER A 73 -7.12 -10.81 2.36
CA SER A 73 -6.35 -10.00 1.43
C SER A 73 -5.88 -10.84 0.25
N TRP A 74 -5.42 -10.16 -0.81
CA TRP A 74 -4.74 -10.85 -1.88
C TRP A 74 -3.56 -11.68 -1.34
N PRO A 75 -3.49 -13.00 -1.63
CA PRO A 75 -2.57 -13.92 -0.93
C PRO A 75 -1.09 -13.54 -1.02
N ASN A 76 -0.69 -12.80 -2.05
CA ASN A 76 0.70 -12.39 -2.23
C ASN A 76 1.14 -11.33 -1.21
N ILE A 77 0.22 -10.54 -0.64
CA ILE A 77 0.57 -9.53 0.38
C ILE A 77 1.21 -10.19 1.60
N PRO A 78 0.56 -11.14 2.31
CA PRO A 78 1.20 -11.82 3.43
C PRO A 78 2.34 -12.75 2.99
N ALA A 79 2.29 -13.31 1.78
CA ALA A 79 3.33 -14.21 1.29
C ALA A 79 4.68 -13.50 1.14
N VAL A 80 4.71 -12.30 0.57
CA VAL A 80 5.93 -11.50 0.42
C VAL A 80 6.58 -11.23 1.78
N GLN A 81 5.79 -10.85 2.78
CA GLN A 81 6.31 -10.57 4.13
C GLN A 81 6.96 -11.83 4.74
N LYS A 82 6.33 -12.98 4.57
CA LYS A 82 6.88 -14.28 5.03
C LYS A 82 8.15 -14.67 4.30
N ILE A 83 8.23 -14.45 2.98
CA ILE A 83 9.44 -14.69 2.18
C ILE A 83 10.61 -13.84 2.69
N MET A 84 10.33 -12.63 3.17
CA MET A 84 11.34 -11.75 3.78
C MET A 84 11.71 -12.13 5.23
N GLY A 85 11.14 -13.22 5.75
CA GLY A 85 11.45 -13.72 7.10
C GLY A 85 10.61 -13.12 8.22
N ALA A 86 9.53 -12.39 7.90
CA ALA A 86 8.65 -11.82 8.91
C ALA A 86 7.69 -12.85 9.53
N ARG A 87 7.30 -12.58 10.78
CA ARG A 87 6.13 -13.20 11.42
C ARG A 87 4.90 -12.37 11.04
N VAL A 88 3.96 -12.97 10.33
CA VAL A 88 2.75 -12.29 9.85
C VAL A 88 1.58 -12.57 10.78
N GLU A 89 1.04 -11.51 11.38
CA GLU A 89 -0.20 -11.51 12.16
C GLU A 89 -1.36 -11.02 11.27
N GLY A 90 -2.42 -11.80 11.18
CA GLY A 90 -3.62 -11.45 10.40
C GLY A 90 -4.72 -10.86 11.26
N VAL A 91 -5.19 -9.67 10.93
CA VAL A 91 -6.37 -9.05 11.57
C VAL A 91 -7.56 -9.14 10.65
N PRO A 92 -8.67 -9.78 11.07
CA PRO A 92 -9.81 -9.98 10.21
C PRO A 92 -10.65 -8.71 10.02
N ILE A 93 -10.97 -8.40 8.77
CA ILE A 93 -12.10 -7.55 8.41
C ILE A 93 -13.33 -8.45 8.44
N GLN A 94 -14.35 -8.10 9.21
CA GLN A 94 -15.50 -8.97 9.49
C GLN A 94 -16.76 -8.50 8.76
N MET A 95 -17.57 -9.45 8.31
CA MET A 95 -18.90 -9.14 7.81
C MET A 95 -19.85 -8.95 9.00
N LYS A 96 -20.35 -7.72 9.19
CA LYS A 96 -21.33 -7.36 10.23
C LYS A 96 -22.47 -6.59 9.55
N ASP A 97 -23.70 -7.04 9.73
CA ASP A 97 -24.91 -6.42 9.16
C ASP A 97 -24.84 -6.22 7.63
N GLY A 98 -24.29 -7.20 6.91
CA GLY A 98 -24.14 -7.15 5.45
C GLY A 98 -23.05 -6.20 4.94
N LYS A 99 -22.20 -5.67 5.82
CA LYS A 99 -21.10 -4.79 5.48
C LYS A 99 -19.79 -5.30 6.07
N TRP A 100 -18.70 -5.12 5.33
CA TRP A 100 -17.37 -5.35 5.84
C TRP A 100 -16.98 -4.24 6.82
N LYS A 101 -16.45 -4.60 7.98
CA LYS A 101 -16.03 -3.67 9.04
C LYS A 101 -14.69 -4.12 9.60
N LEU A 102 -13.81 -3.16 9.83
CA LEU A 102 -12.58 -3.32 10.59
C LEU A 102 -12.87 -2.98 12.06
N ASP A 103 -12.37 -3.80 12.96
CA ASP A 103 -12.32 -3.50 14.39
C ASP A 103 -10.94 -2.90 14.68
N LEU A 104 -10.91 -1.60 14.95
CA LEU A 104 -9.66 -0.87 15.20
C LEU A 104 -9.00 -1.28 16.51
N ASP A 105 -9.78 -1.60 17.53
CA ASP A 105 -9.22 -2.10 18.80
C ASP A 105 -8.50 -3.42 18.57
N GLN A 106 -9.10 -4.33 17.80
CA GLN A 106 -8.46 -5.59 17.43
C GLN A 106 -7.18 -5.37 16.61
N LEU A 107 -7.17 -4.39 15.70
CA LEU A 107 -5.96 -4.03 14.94
C LEU A 107 -4.87 -3.50 15.86
N PHE A 108 -5.21 -2.61 16.78
CA PHE A 108 -4.23 -1.99 17.68
C PHE A 108 -3.69 -2.99 18.70
N ASP A 109 -4.51 -3.88 19.22
CA ASP A 109 -4.11 -4.96 20.12
C ASP A 109 -3.19 -5.98 19.43
N ALA A 110 -3.38 -6.21 18.13
CA ALA A 110 -2.48 -7.03 17.33
C ALA A 110 -1.09 -6.40 17.17
N CYS A 111 -0.93 -5.09 17.35
CA CYS A 111 0.32 -4.38 17.18
C CYS A 111 1.11 -4.30 18.50
N GLY A 112 2.07 -5.20 18.67
CA GLY A 112 3.02 -5.18 19.81
C GLY A 112 4.22 -4.26 19.60
N SER A 113 5.12 -4.22 20.58
CA SER A 113 6.38 -3.44 20.51
C SER A 113 7.36 -3.98 19.45
N ASP A 114 7.13 -5.19 18.96
CA ASP A 114 7.90 -5.87 17.91
C ASP A 114 7.28 -5.69 16.52
N THR A 115 6.16 -4.96 16.41
CA THR A 115 5.51 -4.68 15.12
C THR A 115 6.25 -3.57 14.38
N SER A 116 6.71 -3.87 13.17
CA SER A 116 7.41 -2.91 12.31
C SER A 116 6.54 -2.31 11.21
N VAL A 117 5.57 -3.06 10.69
CA VAL A 117 4.73 -2.61 9.57
C VAL A 117 3.28 -3.06 9.75
N ILE A 118 2.34 -2.20 9.39
CA ILE A 118 0.95 -2.53 9.10
C ILE A 118 0.77 -2.47 7.58
N VAL A 119 0.27 -3.54 6.97
CA VAL A 119 -0.02 -3.58 5.52
C VAL A 119 -1.52 -3.52 5.32
N ILE A 120 -1.96 -2.53 4.55
CA ILE A 120 -3.37 -2.24 4.26
C ILE A 120 -3.57 -2.36 2.75
N ASN A 121 -4.60 -3.11 2.32
CA ASN A 121 -5.07 -3.08 0.94
C ASN A 121 -6.48 -2.48 0.94
N SER A 122 -6.60 -1.25 0.46
CA SER A 122 -7.87 -0.50 0.41
C SER A 122 -7.94 0.38 -0.85
N PRO A 123 -8.99 0.18 -1.70
CA PRO A 123 -10.04 -0.84 -1.63
C PRO A 123 -9.49 -2.26 -1.71
N ASN A 124 -10.09 -3.16 -0.93
CA ASN A 124 -9.55 -4.49 -0.64
C ASN A 124 -9.90 -5.53 -1.71
N ASN A 125 -8.95 -6.37 -2.05
CA ASN A 125 -9.16 -7.61 -2.78
C ASN A 125 -9.06 -8.80 -1.78
N PRO A 126 -10.11 -9.62 -1.57
CA PRO A 126 -11.29 -9.79 -2.45
C PRO A 126 -12.57 -9.10 -1.96
N SER A 127 -12.58 -8.48 -0.79
CA SER A 127 -13.83 -8.10 -0.11
C SER A 127 -14.52 -6.84 -0.69
N GLY A 128 -13.76 -5.97 -1.39
CA GLY A 128 -14.23 -4.65 -1.79
C GLY A 128 -14.38 -3.65 -0.63
N TRP A 129 -13.99 -4.03 0.59
CA TRP A 129 -13.96 -3.12 1.72
C TRP A 129 -13.03 -1.93 1.43
N THR A 130 -13.47 -0.77 1.85
CA THR A 130 -12.69 0.47 1.74
C THR A 130 -12.60 1.10 3.11
N MET A 131 -11.38 1.40 3.54
CA MET A 131 -11.10 2.09 4.80
C MET A 131 -11.62 3.52 4.72
N SER A 132 -12.39 3.96 5.70
CA SER A 132 -12.88 5.35 5.77
C SER A 132 -11.76 6.32 6.12
N THR A 133 -11.98 7.61 5.83
CA THR A 133 -11.02 8.68 6.19
C THR A 133 -10.76 8.74 7.70
N GLU A 134 -11.79 8.48 8.49
CA GLU A 134 -11.72 8.45 9.96
C GLU A 134 -10.83 7.29 10.42
N GLU A 135 -11.09 6.07 9.92
CA GLU A 135 -10.26 4.89 10.23
C GLU A 135 -8.80 5.10 9.81
N GLN A 136 -8.58 5.72 8.63
CA GLN A 136 -7.21 6.03 8.16
C GLN A 136 -6.47 6.97 9.12
N ARG A 137 -7.15 8.01 9.62
CA ARG A 137 -6.55 8.94 10.59
C ARG A 137 -6.19 8.26 11.90
N GLU A 138 -7.10 7.45 12.44
CA GLU A 138 -6.85 6.72 13.69
C GLU A 138 -5.67 5.75 13.55
N VAL A 139 -5.61 4.99 12.43
CA VAL A 139 -4.48 4.09 12.16
C VAL A 139 -3.17 4.85 11.97
N LEU A 140 -3.19 5.98 11.26
CA LEU A 140 -2.00 6.81 11.05
C LEU A 140 -1.48 7.39 12.38
N ASP A 141 -2.36 7.91 13.24
CA ASP A 141 -1.98 8.47 14.53
C ASP A 141 -1.45 7.41 15.48
N PHE A 142 -2.07 6.22 15.48
CA PHE A 142 -1.57 5.06 16.22
C PHE A 142 -0.18 4.63 15.73
N ALA A 143 -0.01 4.46 14.43
CA ALA A 143 1.24 4.04 13.84
C ALA A 143 2.39 5.03 14.12
N ARG A 144 2.12 6.34 13.99
CA ARG A 144 3.07 7.41 14.34
C ARG A 144 3.50 7.35 15.80
N LYS A 145 2.55 7.18 16.71
CA LYS A 145 2.80 7.09 18.15
C LYS A 145 3.66 5.87 18.52
N LYS A 146 3.51 4.79 17.76
CA LYS A 146 4.22 3.52 18.02
C LYS A 146 5.51 3.37 17.20
N GLY A 147 5.77 4.25 16.24
CA GLY A 147 6.91 4.13 15.33
C GLY A 147 6.74 2.98 14.30
N ILE A 148 5.50 2.65 13.94
CA ILE A 148 5.15 1.58 13.00
C ILE A 148 5.00 2.18 11.60
N TRP A 149 5.56 1.54 10.58
CA TRP A 149 5.35 1.90 9.18
C TRP A 149 3.99 1.42 8.67
N ILE A 150 3.40 2.19 7.77
CA ILE A 150 2.21 1.78 7.02
C ILE A 150 2.59 1.58 5.57
N VAL A 151 2.25 0.41 5.01
CA VAL A 151 2.31 0.14 3.57
C VAL A 151 0.87 0.04 3.07
N SER A 152 0.46 1.01 2.25
CA SER A 152 -0.89 1.06 1.66
C SER A 152 -0.84 0.59 0.21
N ASP A 153 -1.57 -0.47 -0.11
CA ASP A 153 -1.81 -0.94 -1.46
C ASP A 153 -3.15 -0.39 -1.95
N GLU A 154 -3.08 0.59 -2.84
CA GLU A 154 -4.22 1.36 -3.35
C GLU A 154 -4.49 1.08 -4.83
N VAL A 155 -4.14 -0.11 -5.30
CA VAL A 155 -4.29 -0.49 -6.72
C VAL A 155 -5.72 -0.30 -7.25
N TYR A 156 -6.73 -0.36 -6.39
CA TYR A 156 -8.13 -0.17 -6.74
C TYR A 156 -8.71 1.21 -6.37
N ALA A 157 -7.90 2.19 -5.97
CA ALA A 157 -8.39 3.50 -5.51
C ALA A 157 -9.31 4.21 -6.52
N ARG A 158 -9.13 3.97 -7.82
CA ARG A 158 -9.97 4.54 -8.90
C ARG A 158 -11.21 3.72 -9.24
N LEU A 159 -11.44 2.59 -8.58
CA LEU A 159 -12.62 1.73 -8.77
C LEU A 159 -13.67 1.95 -7.68
N SER A 160 -13.87 3.18 -7.25
CA SER A 160 -14.95 3.55 -6.33
C SER A 160 -16.25 3.77 -7.11
N PHE A 161 -17.38 3.26 -6.54
CA PHE A 161 -18.72 3.45 -7.11
C PHE A 161 -19.43 4.68 -6.54
N GLN A 162 -18.94 5.26 -5.46
CA GLN A 162 -19.57 6.37 -4.74
C GLN A 162 -18.85 7.69 -4.96
N HIS A 163 -17.56 7.67 -5.22
CA HIS A 163 -16.69 8.84 -5.36
C HIS A 163 -15.77 8.68 -6.56
N ASN A 164 -15.13 9.77 -6.99
CA ASN A 164 -14.14 9.73 -8.07
C ASN A 164 -12.91 8.86 -7.75
N HIS A 165 -12.63 8.66 -6.47
CA HIS A 165 -11.59 7.76 -5.93
C HIS A 165 -11.97 7.35 -4.51
N ALA A 166 -11.36 6.28 -4.02
CA ALA A 166 -11.42 5.91 -2.61
C ALA A 166 -10.71 6.96 -1.74
N PRO A 167 -11.09 7.09 -0.47
CA PRO A 167 -10.43 7.99 0.47
C PRO A 167 -8.96 7.66 0.64
#